data_029e0436e8744781c346738b9dab63ec
#
_entry.id   029e0436e8744781c346738b9dab63ec
#
_cell.length_a   1.000
_cell.length_b   1.000
_cell.length_c   1.000
_cell.angle_alpha   90.00
_cell.angle_beta   90.00
_cell.angle_gamma   90.00
#
_symmetry.space_group_name_H-M   'P 1'
#
loop_
_entity.id
_entity.type
_entity.pdbx_description
1 polymer ?
#
loop_
_entity_poly.entity_id
_entity_poly.type
_entity_poly.pdbx_seq_one_letter_code
_entity_poly.pdbx_strand_id
1 'polypeptide(L)'
;MKSMNRHKLFAIALGAIAMTSCDFEAVNTNPFEMTEQEGMMDGYAIGGLITAMEKTVFPTGTQADDTDPVNEYQIAYNLSGDAWSGYMGMNNNFGGNSHLNYVLKDGWISSTFKNSYTNLLDPWKKLTAYANQYNSPEVAAIAQVLKISGWHKVLECFGPIPYSKAGSGEINVPYDSEKDVYKGMLNDLEAAVNVLTPLAKAGVKVLGDYDLVYEGNTTKWVKYANSLMLRLAMRLREARDAEMQSWSKEYAKKALTHDIGVMADAQDAAAAGTGAGVSLRNPIFWISDNYNDARVGTTILSYLTGYNDPRLSAYCLPVNSLCTVGVTAFDGKKYQGVPMGHSYSRFGENDSKESYYFYSKPNITANTPLYWMRTSEVLFLRAEAALYYGAEFGDAEALYKAGIAMSFAENGVQGSVDSYMNSGKTPSAVENSSRYYGYPSPAPCETTAKFSGSTEQKLEKIMIQKYIAMFPNGQEAWTEFRRTGYPKLNPIIPGGNWNTSNISDERGIRRMIYPVSFKSTEATWDLYQDAVQKLGGPDKESTDLIWAKQY
;
A
#
# COMPACT_ATOMS: atom_id res chain seq x y z
N MET A 1 -61.06 64.20 -9.87
CA MET A 1 -60.23 63.02 -10.17
C MET A 1 -58.87 63.18 -9.45
N LYS A 2 -58.62 62.45 -8.40
CA LYS A 2 -57.40 62.56 -7.61
C LYS A 2 -56.27 61.83 -8.33
N SER A 3 -55.16 62.52 -8.57
CA SER A 3 -53.95 61.92 -9.15
C SER A 3 -53.38 60.83 -8.22
N MET A 4 -53.38 59.64 -8.70
CA MET A 4 -52.79 58.52 -8.00
C MET A 4 -51.24 58.62 -8.05
N ASN A 5 -50.64 58.68 -6.92
CA ASN A 5 -49.19 58.93 -6.72
C ASN A 5 -48.33 57.93 -7.45
N ARG A 6 -47.53 58.33 -8.42
CA ARG A 6 -46.59 57.51 -9.21
C ARG A 6 -45.65 56.70 -8.37
N HIS A 7 -45.36 57.11 -7.14
CA HIS A 7 -44.50 56.39 -6.20
C HIS A 7 -45.14 55.12 -5.63
N LYS A 8 -46.48 55.00 -5.56
CA LYS A 8 -47.16 53.80 -5.10
C LYS A 8 -47.19 52.68 -6.16
N LEU A 9 -47.25 53.06 -7.44
CA LEU A 9 -47.13 52.09 -8.54
C LEU A 9 -45.72 51.53 -8.70
N PHE A 10 -44.68 52.35 -8.43
CA PHE A 10 -43.28 51.87 -8.44
C PHE A 10 -42.99 50.93 -7.29
N ALA A 11 -43.55 51.16 -6.10
CA ALA A 11 -43.38 50.26 -4.94
C ALA A 11 -44.09 48.91 -5.15
N ILE A 12 -45.25 48.91 -5.83
CA ILE A 12 -45.96 47.65 -6.14
C ILE A 12 -45.23 46.87 -7.26
N ALA A 13 -44.63 47.56 -8.24
CA ALA A 13 -43.83 46.91 -9.30
C ALA A 13 -42.53 46.35 -8.76
N LEU A 14 -41.82 46.99 -7.80
CA LEU A 14 -40.65 46.45 -7.14
C LEU A 14 -41.01 45.28 -6.21
N GLY A 15 -42.16 45.31 -5.54
CA GLY A 15 -42.63 44.21 -4.71
C GLY A 15 -43.01 42.96 -5.50
N ALA A 16 -43.54 43.14 -6.74
CA ALA A 16 -43.87 42.03 -7.63
C ALA A 16 -42.61 41.38 -8.27
N ILE A 17 -41.54 42.15 -8.48
CA ILE A 17 -40.26 41.63 -9.00
C ILE A 17 -39.50 40.90 -7.91
N ALA A 18 -39.68 41.26 -6.63
CA ALA A 18 -39.05 40.54 -5.50
C ALA A 18 -39.72 39.18 -5.18
N MET A 19 -40.93 38.93 -5.72
CA MET A 19 -41.64 37.64 -5.52
C MET A 19 -41.46 36.64 -6.68
N THR A 20 -40.74 37.03 -7.72
CA THR A 20 -40.20 36.10 -8.72
C THR A 20 -38.72 35.83 -8.46
N SER A 21 -38.35 35.73 -7.20
CA SER A 21 -37.10 35.09 -6.81
C SER A 21 -37.15 33.70 -7.42
N CYS A 22 -36.41 33.49 -8.50
CA CYS A 22 -36.21 32.20 -9.09
C CYS A 22 -35.98 31.20 -7.97
N ASP A 23 -36.67 30.11 -8.04
CA ASP A 23 -36.43 28.95 -7.22
C ASP A 23 -34.99 28.50 -7.51
N PHE A 24 -34.04 29.02 -6.70
CA PHE A 24 -32.61 28.86 -6.91
C PHE A 24 -32.21 27.38 -6.78
N GLU A 25 -33.03 26.61 -6.07
CA GLU A 25 -32.90 25.15 -5.99
C GLU A 25 -33.28 24.50 -7.32
N ALA A 26 -34.39 24.89 -7.95
CA ALA A 26 -34.83 24.28 -9.21
C ALA A 26 -33.92 24.62 -10.40
N VAL A 27 -33.24 25.78 -10.37
CA VAL A 27 -32.31 26.20 -11.45
C VAL A 27 -30.93 25.56 -11.27
N ASN A 28 -30.54 25.24 -10.05
CA ASN A 28 -29.25 24.59 -9.72
C ASN A 28 -29.33 23.06 -9.59
N THR A 29 -30.53 22.48 -9.64
CA THR A 29 -30.66 21.01 -9.63
C THR A 29 -30.49 20.51 -11.06
N ASN A 30 -29.44 19.75 -11.30
CA ASN A 30 -29.28 19.04 -12.57
C ASN A 30 -30.35 17.95 -12.63
N PRO A 31 -31.34 17.99 -13.55
CA PRO A 31 -32.41 16.99 -13.60
C PRO A 31 -31.93 15.58 -14.00
N PHE A 32 -30.65 15.43 -14.32
CA PHE A 32 -29.99 14.16 -14.62
C PHE A 32 -29.09 13.69 -13.48
N GLU A 33 -28.96 14.46 -12.40
CA GLU A 33 -28.30 14.01 -11.18
C GLU A 33 -29.32 13.33 -10.26
N MET A 34 -28.95 12.16 -9.76
CA MET A 34 -29.72 11.44 -8.76
C MET A 34 -29.83 12.30 -7.51
N THR A 35 -31.03 12.52 -7.01
CA THR A 35 -31.23 13.23 -5.74
C THR A 35 -30.64 12.40 -4.59
N GLU A 36 -30.25 13.06 -3.50
CA GLU A 36 -29.74 12.38 -2.32
C GLU A 36 -30.74 11.33 -1.81
N GLN A 37 -32.04 11.61 -1.89
CA GLN A 37 -33.11 10.71 -1.48
C GLN A 37 -33.24 9.48 -2.40
N GLU A 38 -33.08 9.64 -3.72
CA GLU A 38 -33.08 8.52 -4.68
C GLU A 38 -31.84 7.67 -4.51
N GLY A 39 -30.65 8.29 -4.32
CA GLY A 39 -29.42 7.58 -4.04
C GLY A 39 -29.45 6.77 -2.73
N MET A 40 -30.22 7.25 -1.74
CA MET A 40 -30.43 6.55 -0.47
C MET A 40 -31.37 5.35 -0.59
N MET A 41 -32.38 5.43 -1.47
CA MET A 41 -33.35 4.34 -1.65
C MET A 41 -32.69 3.04 -2.16
N ASP A 42 -31.66 3.16 -3.01
CA ASP A 42 -30.93 2.02 -3.58
C ASP A 42 -29.60 1.74 -2.88
N GLY A 43 -29.29 2.45 -1.79
CA GLY A 43 -27.98 2.36 -1.11
C GLY A 43 -26.80 2.91 -1.93
N TYR A 44 -27.06 3.52 -3.08
CA TYR A 44 -26.04 3.99 -4.03
C TYR A 44 -25.12 5.06 -3.41
N ALA A 45 -25.68 6.02 -2.69
CA ALA A 45 -24.92 7.11 -2.08
C ALA A 45 -23.89 6.57 -1.07
N ILE A 46 -24.28 5.58 -0.25
CA ILE A 46 -23.42 4.93 0.74
C ILE A 46 -22.47 3.94 0.06
N GLY A 47 -23.00 3.09 -0.82
CA GLY A 47 -22.24 2.08 -1.54
C GLY A 47 -21.16 2.67 -2.43
N GLY A 48 -21.48 3.76 -3.16
CA GLY A 48 -20.51 4.47 -3.98
C GLY A 48 -19.32 5.01 -3.20
N LEU A 49 -19.54 5.44 -1.93
CA LEU A 49 -18.46 5.88 -1.04
C LEU A 49 -17.57 4.71 -0.58
N ILE A 50 -18.14 3.52 -0.30
CA ILE A 50 -17.37 2.30 0.00
C ILE A 50 -16.48 1.96 -1.20
N THR A 51 -17.06 1.84 -2.40
CA THR A 51 -16.32 1.58 -3.64
C THR A 51 -15.18 2.61 -3.86
N ALA A 52 -15.44 3.91 -3.62
CA ALA A 52 -14.43 4.96 -3.72
C ALA A 52 -13.28 4.76 -2.72
N MET A 53 -13.58 4.41 -1.48
CA MET A 53 -12.55 4.12 -0.48
C MET A 53 -11.72 2.90 -0.86
N GLU A 54 -12.35 1.82 -1.33
CA GLU A 54 -11.66 0.60 -1.75
C GLU A 54 -10.72 0.85 -2.93
N LYS A 55 -11.16 1.64 -3.92
CA LYS A 55 -10.31 2.09 -5.04
C LYS A 55 -9.14 2.98 -4.60
N THR A 56 -9.22 3.58 -3.42
CA THR A 56 -8.22 4.51 -2.87
C THR A 56 -7.21 3.83 -1.94
N VAL A 57 -7.53 2.68 -1.34
CA VAL A 57 -6.57 1.93 -0.49
C VAL A 57 -5.25 1.70 -1.23
N PHE A 58 -5.32 1.28 -2.49
CA PHE A 58 -4.30 1.49 -3.51
C PHE A 58 -4.99 2.13 -4.72
N PRO A 59 -4.50 3.26 -5.25
CA PRO A 59 -5.14 3.92 -6.38
C PRO A 59 -5.36 2.94 -7.54
N THR A 60 -6.64 2.65 -7.82
CA THR A 60 -7.03 1.64 -8.80
C THR A 60 -8.23 2.16 -9.58
N GLY A 61 -8.11 2.23 -10.90
CA GLY A 61 -9.17 2.65 -11.80
C GLY A 61 -9.87 1.48 -12.49
N THR A 62 -10.84 1.83 -13.32
CA THR A 62 -11.53 0.93 -14.26
C THR A 62 -10.99 1.13 -15.67
N GLN A 63 -11.54 0.40 -16.64
CA GLN A 63 -11.24 0.66 -18.06
C GLN A 63 -11.82 2.00 -18.56
N ALA A 64 -12.84 2.52 -17.88
CA ALA A 64 -13.49 3.79 -18.24
C ALA A 64 -12.80 5.00 -17.61
N ASP A 65 -12.03 4.81 -16.54
CA ASP A 65 -11.23 5.88 -15.93
C ASP A 65 -10.07 6.24 -16.88
N ASP A 66 -9.71 7.52 -16.87
CA ASP A 66 -8.50 8.00 -17.54
C ASP A 66 -7.24 7.45 -16.80
N THR A 67 -6.09 8.01 -17.05
CA THR A 67 -4.81 7.56 -16.49
C THR A 67 -4.55 8.02 -15.06
N ASP A 68 -5.41 8.87 -14.48
CA ASP A 68 -5.21 9.45 -13.15
C ASP A 68 -4.96 8.41 -12.04
N PRO A 69 -5.77 7.34 -11.86
CA PRO A 69 -5.49 6.34 -10.83
C PRO A 69 -4.17 5.60 -11.04
N VAL A 70 -3.75 5.40 -12.32
CA VAL A 70 -2.47 4.79 -12.66
C VAL A 70 -1.31 5.71 -12.27
N ASN A 71 -1.41 7.01 -12.59
CA ASN A 71 -0.42 8.02 -12.23
C ASN A 71 -0.30 8.17 -10.71
N GLU A 72 -1.44 8.16 -10.00
CA GLU A 72 -1.49 8.20 -8.54
C GLU A 72 -0.77 7.00 -7.92
N TYR A 73 -1.03 5.78 -8.41
CA TYR A 73 -0.33 4.58 -7.95
C TYR A 73 1.16 4.66 -8.28
N GLN A 74 1.52 5.05 -9.51
CA GLN A 74 2.92 5.16 -9.93
C GLN A 74 3.69 6.09 -8.99
N ILE A 75 3.17 7.27 -8.73
CA ILE A 75 3.85 8.26 -7.89
C ILE A 75 3.89 7.83 -6.43
N ALA A 76 2.76 7.36 -5.87
CA ALA A 76 2.66 7.07 -4.45
C ALA A 76 3.38 5.78 -4.04
N TYR A 77 3.39 4.76 -4.91
CA TYR A 77 3.87 3.41 -4.54
C TYR A 77 4.95 2.88 -5.47
N ASN A 78 4.77 2.98 -6.80
CA ASN A 78 5.68 2.31 -7.73
C ASN A 78 7.07 2.97 -7.75
N LEU A 79 7.12 4.30 -7.77
CA LEU A 79 8.36 5.08 -7.73
C LEU A 79 8.97 5.21 -6.31
N SER A 80 8.37 4.59 -5.32
CA SER A 80 8.82 4.59 -3.93
C SER A 80 8.93 3.16 -3.39
N GLY A 81 7.92 2.66 -2.70
CA GLY A 81 7.93 1.36 -2.04
C GLY A 81 8.33 0.19 -2.94
N ASP A 82 7.78 0.11 -4.17
CA ASP A 82 8.12 -0.97 -5.12
C ASP A 82 9.60 -0.91 -5.56
N ALA A 83 10.14 0.31 -5.74
CA ALA A 83 11.53 0.51 -6.10
C ALA A 83 12.47 0.31 -4.90
N TRP A 84 12.13 0.88 -3.73
CA TRP A 84 12.98 0.82 -2.54
C TRP A 84 13.01 -0.57 -1.88
N SER A 85 12.00 -1.39 -2.12
CA SER A 85 12.00 -2.80 -1.71
C SER A 85 12.80 -3.70 -2.64
N GLY A 86 13.21 -3.21 -3.81
CA GLY A 86 13.86 -4.01 -4.84
C GLY A 86 12.93 -4.97 -5.58
N TYR A 87 11.61 -4.78 -5.49
CA TYR A 87 10.64 -5.53 -6.30
C TYR A 87 10.64 -5.09 -7.74
N MET A 88 10.72 -3.78 -7.96
CA MET A 88 10.73 -3.18 -9.27
C MET A 88 11.85 -2.16 -9.40
N GLY A 89 12.25 -1.91 -10.62
CA GLY A 89 13.09 -0.80 -11.00
C GLY A 89 12.49 -0.13 -12.22
N MET A 90 12.85 1.15 -12.38
CA MET A 90 12.36 1.94 -13.50
C MET A 90 13.45 2.09 -14.53
N ASN A 91 13.10 1.98 -15.79
CA ASN A 91 13.99 2.21 -16.92
C ASN A 91 13.75 3.58 -17.58
N ASN A 92 13.06 4.48 -16.88
CA ASN A 92 12.84 5.87 -17.26
C ASN A 92 13.59 6.79 -16.26
N ASN A 93 14.14 7.90 -16.74
CA ASN A 93 14.90 8.82 -15.88
C ASN A 93 14.04 9.81 -15.09
N PHE A 94 12.77 9.96 -15.42
CA PHE A 94 11.84 10.90 -14.79
C PHE A 94 12.42 12.32 -14.58
N GLY A 95 13.21 12.79 -15.54
CA GLY A 95 13.86 14.11 -15.48
C GLY A 95 15.10 14.18 -14.60
N GLY A 96 15.83 13.08 -14.43
CA GLY A 96 17.11 13.02 -13.70
C GLY A 96 16.95 12.54 -12.25
N ASN A 97 17.45 13.31 -11.28
CA ASN A 97 17.36 12.92 -9.88
C ASN A 97 15.92 12.72 -9.40
N SER A 98 15.64 11.57 -8.79
CA SER A 98 14.30 11.16 -8.37
C SER A 98 14.36 10.20 -7.18
N HIS A 99 13.21 9.72 -6.72
CA HIS A 99 13.10 8.70 -5.68
C HIS A 99 13.93 7.44 -5.99
N LEU A 100 14.14 7.12 -7.27
CA LEU A 100 14.91 5.94 -7.72
C LEU A 100 16.38 6.01 -7.31
N ASN A 101 16.97 7.20 -7.28
CA ASN A 101 18.32 7.44 -6.79
C ASN A 101 18.32 8.17 -5.44
N TYR A 102 17.28 7.99 -4.67
CA TYR A 102 17.10 8.47 -3.29
C TYR A 102 17.11 10.00 -3.13
N VAL A 103 16.76 10.72 -4.19
CA VAL A 103 16.52 12.17 -4.15
C VAL A 103 15.02 12.41 -4.14
N LEU A 104 14.47 12.73 -2.99
CA LEU A 104 13.02 12.87 -2.83
C LEU A 104 12.50 14.11 -3.56
N LYS A 105 11.50 13.94 -4.42
CA LYS A 105 10.80 15.02 -5.13
C LYS A 105 9.57 15.45 -4.35
N ASP A 106 9.47 16.73 -4.00
CA ASP A 106 8.38 17.28 -3.20
C ASP A 106 6.99 17.01 -3.81
N GLY A 107 6.82 17.19 -5.12
CA GLY A 107 5.56 16.91 -5.79
C GLY A 107 5.12 15.43 -5.67
N TRP A 108 6.06 14.49 -5.65
CA TRP A 108 5.75 13.06 -5.46
C TRP A 108 5.41 12.75 -4.01
N ILE A 109 6.14 13.34 -3.06
CA ILE A 109 5.85 13.22 -1.63
C ILE A 109 4.46 13.78 -1.31
N SER A 110 4.15 14.97 -1.83
CA SER A 110 2.83 15.62 -1.68
C SER A 110 1.72 14.76 -2.27
N SER A 111 1.95 14.17 -3.44
CA SER A 111 1.01 13.26 -4.09
C SER A 111 0.79 11.98 -3.27
N THR A 112 1.86 11.40 -2.70
CA THR A 112 1.75 10.23 -1.82
C THR A 112 0.86 10.51 -0.61
N PHE A 113 1.06 11.65 0.05
CA PHE A 113 0.21 12.05 1.17
C PHE A 113 -1.25 12.26 0.74
N LYS A 114 -1.47 13.02 -0.34
CA LYS A 114 -2.80 13.29 -0.89
C LYS A 114 -3.54 11.98 -1.22
N ASN A 115 -2.93 11.12 -2.01
CA ASN A 115 -3.60 9.95 -2.57
C ASN A 115 -3.89 8.88 -1.52
N SER A 116 -3.10 8.79 -0.46
CA SER A 116 -3.27 7.77 0.57
C SER A 116 -3.99 8.27 1.83
N TYR A 117 -3.96 9.58 2.10
CA TYR A 117 -4.59 10.17 3.28
C TYR A 117 -5.82 11.03 2.91
N THR A 118 -5.60 12.10 2.11
CA THR A 118 -6.64 13.10 1.84
C THR A 118 -7.81 12.51 1.08
N ASN A 119 -7.55 11.66 0.08
CA ASN A 119 -8.61 11.06 -0.74
C ASN A 119 -9.46 10.03 0.02
N LEU A 120 -8.98 9.49 1.14
CA LEU A 120 -9.77 8.63 2.03
C LEU A 120 -10.58 9.40 3.08
N LEU A 121 -10.15 10.62 3.42
CA LEU A 121 -10.72 11.38 4.54
C LEU A 121 -12.19 11.77 4.27
N ASP A 122 -12.49 12.32 3.10
CA ASP A 122 -13.84 12.83 2.79
C ASP A 122 -14.88 11.69 2.68
N PRO A 123 -14.67 10.61 1.91
CA PRO A 123 -15.63 9.50 1.87
C PRO A 123 -15.78 8.82 3.24
N TRP A 124 -14.70 8.68 4.03
CA TRP A 124 -14.81 8.16 5.39
C TRP A 124 -15.69 9.04 6.30
N LYS A 125 -15.53 10.37 6.24
CA LYS A 125 -16.39 11.30 7.01
C LYS A 125 -17.85 11.18 6.62
N LYS A 126 -18.13 11.15 5.32
CA LYS A 126 -19.50 11.01 4.80
C LYS A 126 -20.12 9.69 5.25
N LEU A 127 -19.41 8.56 5.10
CA LEU A 127 -19.88 7.25 5.54
C LEU A 127 -20.14 7.20 7.04
N THR A 128 -19.26 7.78 7.86
CA THR A 128 -19.45 7.85 9.30
C THR A 128 -20.67 8.70 9.66
N ALA A 129 -20.89 9.83 8.98
CA ALA A 129 -22.07 10.67 9.18
C ALA A 129 -23.37 9.93 8.82
N TYR A 130 -23.41 9.26 7.67
CA TYR A 130 -24.55 8.42 7.26
C TYR A 130 -24.81 7.29 8.25
N ALA A 131 -23.77 6.57 8.65
CA ALA A 131 -23.90 5.47 9.61
C ALA A 131 -24.52 5.94 10.94
N ASN A 132 -24.13 7.12 11.43
CA ASN A 132 -24.71 7.71 12.63
C ASN A 132 -26.16 8.15 12.41
N GLN A 133 -26.46 8.76 11.27
CA GLN A 133 -27.81 9.25 10.95
C GLN A 133 -28.83 8.10 10.82
N TYR A 134 -28.42 6.98 10.24
CA TYR A 134 -29.30 5.85 9.92
C TYR A 134 -29.12 4.65 10.86
N ASN A 135 -28.36 4.81 11.95
CA ASN A 135 -28.06 3.75 12.92
C ASN A 135 -27.53 2.46 12.25
N SER A 136 -26.52 2.63 11.36
CA SER A 136 -25.86 1.55 10.62
C SER A 136 -24.38 1.41 11.04
N PRO A 137 -24.10 0.97 12.28
CA PRO A 137 -22.74 0.92 12.83
C PRO A 137 -21.81 0.00 12.02
N GLU A 138 -22.34 -1.00 11.31
CA GLU A 138 -21.59 -1.90 10.45
C GLU A 138 -20.96 -1.18 9.25
N VAL A 139 -21.64 -0.17 8.70
CA VAL A 139 -21.11 0.68 7.61
C VAL A 139 -19.93 1.51 8.13
N ALA A 140 -20.08 2.12 9.31
CA ALA A 140 -18.99 2.84 9.95
C ALA A 140 -17.80 1.94 10.26
N ALA A 141 -18.04 0.70 10.69
CA ALA A 141 -17.00 -0.28 11.00
C ALA A 141 -16.19 -0.64 9.74
N ILE A 142 -16.84 -0.93 8.61
CA ILE A 142 -16.14 -1.19 7.33
C ILE A 142 -15.36 0.05 6.88
N ALA A 143 -15.98 1.24 6.94
CA ALA A 143 -15.30 2.49 6.59
C ALA A 143 -14.05 2.74 7.47
N GLN A 144 -14.10 2.38 8.74
CA GLN A 144 -12.97 2.48 9.65
C GLN A 144 -11.84 1.52 9.28
N VAL A 145 -12.16 0.26 8.94
CA VAL A 145 -11.18 -0.71 8.45
C VAL A 145 -10.52 -0.22 7.15
N LEU A 146 -11.29 0.32 6.21
CA LEU A 146 -10.79 0.89 4.95
C LEU A 146 -9.88 2.11 5.19
N LYS A 147 -10.27 3.02 6.10
CA LYS A 147 -9.43 4.16 6.50
C LYS A 147 -8.07 3.67 6.99
N ILE A 148 -8.06 2.70 7.90
CA ILE A 148 -6.82 2.18 8.47
C ILE A 148 -5.99 1.46 7.40
N SER A 149 -6.62 0.72 6.47
CA SER A 149 -5.95 0.05 5.36
C SER A 149 -5.15 1.02 4.46
N GLY A 150 -5.59 2.27 4.35
CA GLY A 150 -4.84 3.33 3.67
C GLY A 150 -3.86 4.08 4.59
N TRP A 151 -4.34 4.53 5.74
CA TRP A 151 -3.61 5.46 6.58
C TRP A 151 -2.42 4.88 7.33
N HIS A 152 -2.41 3.56 7.65
CA HIS A 152 -1.20 2.96 8.22
C HIS A 152 0.01 3.11 7.30
N LYS A 153 -0.19 3.07 5.97
CA LYS A 153 0.87 3.26 4.99
C LYS A 153 1.42 4.70 5.02
N VAL A 154 0.54 5.68 5.23
CA VAL A 154 0.96 7.10 5.37
C VAL A 154 1.75 7.30 6.66
N LEU A 155 1.27 6.75 7.78
CA LEU A 155 2.01 6.72 9.05
C LEU A 155 3.41 6.12 8.87
N GLU A 156 3.50 5.00 8.16
CA GLU A 156 4.74 4.27 7.90
C GLU A 156 5.65 4.96 6.87
N CYS A 157 5.10 5.88 6.05
CA CYS A 157 5.90 6.74 5.17
C CYS A 157 6.45 7.98 5.89
N PHE A 158 5.63 8.66 6.69
CA PHE A 158 5.92 10.00 7.18
C PHE A 158 6.22 10.09 8.68
N GLY A 159 5.78 9.13 9.49
CA GLY A 159 5.74 9.22 10.95
C GLY A 159 4.47 9.93 11.42
N PRO A 160 4.53 10.89 12.36
CA PRO A 160 3.36 11.59 12.88
C PRO A 160 2.40 12.10 11.80
N ILE A 161 1.10 11.83 11.97
CA ILE A 161 0.01 12.26 11.08
C ILE A 161 -1.20 12.70 11.91
N PRO A 162 -2.10 13.53 11.39
CA PRO A 162 -3.38 13.79 12.05
C PRO A 162 -4.22 12.50 12.05
N TYR A 163 -4.67 12.04 13.21
CA TYR A 163 -5.49 10.83 13.35
C TYR A 163 -6.70 11.05 14.27
N SER A 164 -6.47 11.38 15.53
CA SER A 164 -7.52 11.48 16.55
C SER A 164 -8.54 12.59 16.27
N LYS A 165 -8.10 13.70 15.70
CA LYS A 165 -8.94 14.84 15.31
C LYS A 165 -9.17 14.94 13.80
N ALA A 166 -8.75 13.96 13.03
CA ALA A 166 -8.98 13.94 11.59
C ALA A 166 -10.49 13.99 11.29
N GLY A 167 -10.89 14.92 10.43
CA GLY A 167 -12.30 15.09 10.08
C GLY A 167 -13.17 15.86 11.06
N SER A 168 -12.60 16.43 12.13
CA SER A 168 -13.33 17.25 13.11
C SER A 168 -13.94 18.54 12.55
N GLY A 169 -13.49 18.97 11.37
CA GLY A 169 -13.87 20.27 10.78
C GLY A 169 -12.95 21.42 11.18
N GLU A 170 -11.95 21.17 12.05
CA GLU A 170 -10.91 22.13 12.36
C GLU A 170 -10.04 22.42 11.12
N ILE A 171 -9.64 23.67 10.92
CA ILE A 171 -8.76 24.05 9.78
C ILE A 171 -7.34 23.57 10.07
N ASN A 172 -6.89 23.70 11.31
CA ASN A 172 -5.54 23.35 11.77
C ASN A 172 -5.61 22.09 12.63
N VAL A 173 -5.65 20.91 11.99
CA VAL A 173 -5.70 19.63 12.69
C VAL A 173 -4.31 19.28 13.21
N PRO A 174 -4.10 19.07 14.53
CA PRO A 174 -2.81 18.72 15.07
C PRO A 174 -2.39 17.30 14.64
N TYR A 175 -1.09 17.09 14.55
CA TYR A 175 -0.52 15.77 14.31
C TYR A 175 -0.50 14.96 15.61
N ASP A 176 -0.83 13.70 15.52
CA ASP A 176 -0.65 12.74 16.61
C ASP A 176 0.73 12.07 16.50
N SER A 177 1.32 11.67 17.62
CA SER A 177 2.55 10.90 17.63
C SER A 177 2.35 9.52 16.98
N GLU A 178 3.41 8.90 16.47
CA GLU A 178 3.32 7.52 15.94
C GLU A 178 2.70 6.57 16.98
N LYS A 179 3.09 6.72 18.25
CA LYS A 179 2.53 5.93 19.36
C LYS A 179 1.03 6.08 19.49
N ASP A 180 0.53 7.32 19.49
CA ASP A 180 -0.91 7.60 19.64
C ASP A 180 -1.70 7.11 18.41
N VAL A 181 -1.13 7.27 17.20
CA VAL A 181 -1.77 6.79 15.96
C VAL A 181 -1.86 5.26 15.95
N TYR A 182 -0.79 4.54 16.29
CA TYR A 182 -0.85 3.07 16.38
C TYR A 182 -1.85 2.60 17.42
N LYS A 183 -1.89 3.23 18.60
CA LYS A 183 -2.89 2.89 19.63
C LYS A 183 -4.30 3.13 19.12
N GLY A 184 -4.53 4.28 18.49
CA GLY A 184 -5.81 4.62 17.86
C GLY A 184 -6.23 3.58 16.83
N MET A 185 -5.35 3.25 15.89
CA MET A 185 -5.64 2.25 14.84
C MET A 185 -5.95 0.86 15.41
N LEU A 186 -5.21 0.41 16.41
CA LEU A 186 -5.44 -0.89 17.05
C LEU A 186 -6.78 -0.93 17.78
N ASN A 187 -7.12 0.12 18.52
CA ASN A 187 -8.41 0.25 19.20
C ASN A 187 -9.58 0.32 18.21
N ASP A 188 -9.42 1.09 17.13
CA ASP A 188 -10.45 1.26 16.11
C ASP A 188 -10.70 -0.05 15.33
N LEU A 189 -9.66 -0.85 15.06
CA LEU A 189 -9.81 -2.19 14.47
C LEU A 189 -10.53 -3.14 15.43
N GLU A 190 -10.16 -3.16 16.71
CA GLU A 190 -10.85 -3.97 17.72
C GLU A 190 -12.34 -3.58 17.81
N ALA A 191 -12.65 -2.29 17.81
CA ALA A 191 -14.04 -1.81 17.83
C ALA A 191 -14.80 -2.23 16.55
N ALA A 192 -14.20 -2.09 15.39
CA ALA A 192 -14.81 -2.52 14.13
C ALA A 192 -15.07 -4.04 14.09
N VAL A 193 -14.11 -4.85 14.56
CA VAL A 193 -14.28 -6.31 14.71
C VAL A 193 -15.44 -6.64 15.63
N ASN A 194 -15.56 -5.97 16.76
CA ASN A 194 -16.65 -6.19 17.73
C ASN A 194 -18.02 -5.88 17.11
N VAL A 195 -18.14 -4.83 16.31
CA VAL A 195 -19.38 -4.48 15.59
C VAL A 195 -19.72 -5.53 14.51
N LEU A 196 -18.74 -5.96 13.73
CA LEU A 196 -18.97 -6.87 12.60
C LEU A 196 -19.15 -8.33 13.00
N THR A 197 -18.63 -8.76 14.16
CA THR A 197 -18.64 -10.17 14.57
C THR A 197 -20.04 -10.78 14.71
N PRO A 198 -21.04 -10.12 15.33
CA PRO A 198 -22.40 -10.67 15.37
C PRO A 198 -23.01 -10.87 13.98
N LEU A 199 -22.76 -9.93 13.06
CA LEU A 199 -23.23 -10.00 11.68
C LEU A 199 -22.55 -11.13 10.92
N ALA A 200 -21.25 -11.30 11.11
CA ALA A 200 -20.48 -12.39 10.53
C ALA A 200 -20.99 -13.76 11.01
N LYS A 201 -21.27 -13.91 12.31
CA LYS A 201 -21.86 -15.15 12.86
C LYS A 201 -23.26 -15.43 12.33
N ALA A 202 -24.01 -14.39 11.97
CA ALA A 202 -25.35 -14.49 11.38
C ALA A 202 -25.32 -14.62 9.84
N GLY A 203 -24.15 -14.54 9.20
CA GLY A 203 -24.01 -14.62 7.74
C GLY A 203 -24.59 -13.40 7.00
N VAL A 204 -24.71 -12.26 7.68
CA VAL A 204 -25.26 -11.02 7.10
C VAL A 204 -24.22 -10.40 6.16
N LYS A 205 -24.67 -9.98 4.98
CA LYS A 205 -23.89 -9.18 4.04
C LYS A 205 -24.14 -7.68 4.25
N VAL A 206 -23.10 -6.87 4.11
CA VAL A 206 -23.19 -5.41 4.21
C VAL A 206 -22.74 -4.80 2.90
N LEU A 207 -23.62 -4.03 2.24
CA LEU A 207 -23.37 -3.31 0.98
C LEU A 207 -22.71 -4.17 -0.12
N GLY A 208 -23.15 -5.44 -0.27
CA GLY A 208 -22.50 -6.46 -1.10
C GLY A 208 -22.30 -6.06 -2.56
N ASP A 209 -23.25 -5.34 -3.14
CA ASP A 209 -23.19 -4.93 -4.56
C ASP A 209 -22.15 -3.80 -4.81
N TYR A 210 -21.65 -3.18 -3.76
CA TYR A 210 -20.69 -2.07 -3.82
C TYR A 210 -19.31 -2.42 -3.28
N ASP A 211 -19.20 -3.54 -2.54
CA ASP A 211 -17.95 -4.02 -1.96
C ASP A 211 -17.14 -4.79 -3.01
N LEU A 212 -16.09 -4.17 -3.51
CA LEU A 212 -15.19 -4.72 -4.53
C LEU A 212 -14.21 -5.77 -3.97
N VAL A 213 -14.15 -5.95 -2.65
CA VAL A 213 -13.17 -6.81 -1.99
C VAL A 213 -13.79 -8.14 -1.59
N TYR A 214 -14.94 -8.12 -0.92
CA TYR A 214 -15.55 -9.30 -0.32
C TYR A 214 -17.04 -9.48 -0.61
N GLU A 215 -17.60 -8.65 -1.50
CA GLU A 215 -19.03 -8.71 -1.85
C GLU A 215 -19.95 -8.66 -0.61
N GLY A 216 -19.59 -7.83 0.35
CA GLY A 216 -20.30 -7.64 1.61
C GLY A 216 -20.13 -8.76 2.63
N ASN A 217 -19.24 -9.73 2.41
CA ASN A 217 -19.02 -10.85 3.32
C ASN A 217 -18.37 -10.38 4.64
N THR A 218 -19.19 -10.22 5.68
CA THR A 218 -18.75 -9.73 6.99
C THR A 218 -17.76 -10.66 7.70
N THR A 219 -17.85 -11.98 7.46
CA THR A 219 -16.85 -12.94 7.99
C THR A 219 -15.46 -12.65 7.43
N LYS A 220 -15.35 -12.39 6.13
CA LYS A 220 -14.08 -12.04 5.50
C LYS A 220 -13.58 -10.66 5.97
N TRP A 221 -14.48 -9.69 6.14
CA TRP A 221 -14.12 -8.38 6.72
C TRP A 221 -13.57 -8.50 8.14
N VAL A 222 -14.15 -9.34 9.00
CA VAL A 222 -13.62 -9.60 10.36
C VAL A 222 -12.25 -10.28 10.29
N LYS A 223 -12.10 -11.30 9.44
CA LYS A 223 -10.80 -11.97 9.24
C LYS A 223 -9.73 -11.00 8.76
N TYR A 224 -10.06 -10.13 7.81
CA TYR A 224 -9.13 -9.11 7.31
C TYR A 224 -8.78 -8.08 8.39
N ALA A 225 -9.77 -7.55 9.11
CA ALA A 225 -9.52 -6.58 10.18
C ALA A 225 -8.63 -7.15 11.29
N ASN A 226 -8.86 -8.41 11.71
CA ASN A 226 -7.98 -9.12 12.64
C ASN A 226 -6.57 -9.33 12.05
N SER A 227 -6.45 -9.64 10.76
CA SER A 227 -5.15 -9.80 10.10
C SER A 227 -4.39 -8.49 9.98
N LEU A 228 -5.10 -7.38 9.71
CA LEU A 228 -4.52 -6.03 9.73
C LEU A 228 -4.09 -5.63 11.14
N MET A 229 -4.91 -5.96 12.16
CA MET A 229 -4.52 -5.79 13.56
C MET A 229 -3.24 -6.56 13.90
N LEU A 230 -3.12 -7.81 13.45
CA LEU A 230 -1.91 -8.61 13.62
C LEU A 230 -0.70 -7.99 12.91
N ARG A 231 -0.86 -7.48 11.67
CA ARG A 231 0.22 -6.76 10.95
C ARG A 231 0.70 -5.56 11.75
N LEU A 232 -0.22 -4.70 12.20
CA LEU A 232 0.13 -3.51 12.98
C LEU A 232 0.72 -3.88 14.36
N ALA A 233 0.21 -4.91 15.01
CA ALA A 233 0.76 -5.41 16.26
C ALA A 233 2.22 -5.87 16.07
N MET A 234 2.50 -6.72 15.07
CA MET A 234 3.86 -7.20 14.81
C MET A 234 4.81 -6.10 14.36
N ARG A 235 4.30 -5.00 13.79
CA ARG A 235 5.08 -3.80 13.50
C ARG A 235 5.74 -3.22 14.75
N LEU A 236 5.09 -3.33 15.88
CA LEU A 236 5.52 -2.73 17.15
C LEU A 236 6.46 -3.62 17.98
N ARG A 237 6.76 -4.84 17.52
CA ARG A 237 7.53 -5.84 18.30
C ARG A 237 8.87 -5.32 18.81
N GLU A 238 9.55 -4.52 18.02
CA GLU A 238 10.85 -3.91 18.35
C GLU A 238 10.81 -2.39 18.42
N ALA A 239 9.61 -1.81 18.61
CA ALA A 239 9.50 -0.36 18.76
C ALA A 239 10.34 0.15 19.94
N ARG A 240 10.85 1.37 19.82
CA ARG A 240 11.68 2.02 20.85
C ARG A 240 10.88 2.51 22.06
N ASP A 241 9.74 1.91 22.32
CA ASP A 241 8.84 2.22 23.43
C ASP A 241 8.32 0.91 24.00
N ALA A 242 8.55 0.68 25.29
CA ALA A 242 8.20 -0.57 25.96
C ALA A 242 6.69 -0.83 26.01
N GLU A 243 5.89 0.23 26.05
CA GLU A 243 4.43 0.09 26.04
C GLU A 243 3.95 -0.36 24.66
N MET A 244 4.50 0.20 23.57
CA MET A 244 4.22 -0.25 22.20
C MET A 244 4.63 -1.72 22.01
N GLN A 245 5.77 -2.15 22.57
CA GLN A 245 6.17 -3.56 22.56
C GLN A 245 5.15 -4.44 23.30
N SER A 246 4.60 -3.98 24.41
CA SER A 246 3.55 -4.72 25.13
C SER A 246 2.27 -4.85 24.32
N TRP A 247 1.87 -3.80 23.60
CA TRP A 247 0.73 -3.83 22.69
C TRP A 247 0.93 -4.82 21.54
N SER A 248 2.17 -4.99 21.07
CA SER A 248 2.47 -5.98 20.04
C SER A 248 2.01 -7.38 20.44
N LYS A 249 2.39 -7.85 21.63
CA LYS A 249 1.96 -9.17 22.12
C LYS A 249 0.44 -9.20 22.41
N GLU A 250 -0.09 -8.14 23.02
CA GLU A 250 -1.51 -8.04 23.39
C GLU A 250 -2.43 -8.16 22.16
N TYR A 251 -2.22 -7.28 21.17
CA TYR A 251 -3.11 -7.21 20.01
C TYR A 251 -2.87 -8.37 19.03
N ALA A 252 -1.64 -8.92 18.95
CA ALA A 252 -1.41 -10.18 18.24
C ALA A 252 -2.23 -11.32 18.86
N LYS A 253 -2.27 -11.40 20.20
CA LYS A 253 -3.08 -12.40 20.90
C LYS A 253 -4.58 -12.19 20.65
N LYS A 254 -5.08 -10.96 20.80
CA LYS A 254 -6.49 -10.64 20.50
C LYS A 254 -6.89 -11.06 19.08
N ALA A 255 -6.09 -10.72 18.08
CA ALA A 255 -6.36 -11.08 16.70
C ALA A 255 -6.41 -12.59 16.48
N LEU A 256 -5.47 -13.32 17.05
CA LEU A 256 -5.32 -14.77 16.83
C LEU A 256 -6.28 -15.62 17.66
N THR A 257 -6.76 -15.14 18.79
CA THR A 257 -7.71 -15.87 19.66
C THR A 257 -9.17 -15.46 19.43
N HIS A 258 -9.43 -14.56 18.50
CA HIS A 258 -10.79 -14.16 18.14
C HIS A 258 -11.57 -15.33 17.52
N ASP A 259 -12.85 -15.50 17.86
CA ASP A 259 -13.68 -16.65 17.44
C ASP A 259 -13.72 -16.87 15.91
N ILE A 260 -13.75 -15.79 15.13
CA ILE A 260 -13.72 -15.86 13.65
C ILE A 260 -12.28 -15.99 13.14
N GLY A 261 -11.30 -15.51 13.91
CA GLY A 261 -9.88 -15.59 13.61
C GLY A 261 -9.40 -14.60 12.57
N VAL A 262 -8.25 -14.91 12.01
CA VAL A 262 -7.57 -14.18 10.92
C VAL A 262 -7.79 -14.87 9.57
N MET A 263 -7.32 -14.29 8.48
CA MET A 263 -7.31 -14.92 7.15
C MET A 263 -6.55 -16.25 7.22
N ALA A 264 -7.17 -17.32 6.70
CA ALA A 264 -6.66 -18.69 6.79
C ALA A 264 -6.63 -19.42 5.43
N ASP A 265 -7.48 -19.05 4.51
CA ASP A 265 -7.59 -19.63 3.17
C ASP A 265 -7.14 -18.63 2.09
N ALA A 266 -6.73 -19.13 0.92
CA ALA A 266 -6.31 -18.27 -0.19
C ALA A 266 -7.42 -17.28 -0.63
N GLN A 267 -8.70 -17.69 -0.51
CA GLN A 267 -9.85 -16.84 -0.82
C GLN A 267 -10.19 -15.79 0.24
N ASP A 268 -9.50 -15.80 1.39
CA ASP A 268 -9.60 -14.75 2.40
C ASP A 268 -8.73 -13.53 2.04
N ALA A 269 -7.81 -13.65 1.06
CA ALA A 269 -6.91 -12.58 0.66
C ALA A 269 -7.68 -11.31 0.31
N ALA A 270 -7.23 -10.18 0.87
CA ALA A 270 -7.84 -8.87 0.61
C ALA A 270 -7.28 -8.28 -0.67
N ALA A 271 -8.14 -8.09 -1.66
CA ALA A 271 -7.78 -7.49 -2.93
C ALA A 271 -8.97 -6.73 -3.51
N ALA A 272 -8.73 -5.57 -4.10
CA ALA A 272 -9.73 -4.98 -4.97
C ALA A 272 -9.89 -5.86 -6.21
N GLY A 273 -11.13 -6.26 -6.49
CA GLY A 273 -11.49 -7.16 -7.58
C GLY A 273 -12.53 -6.56 -8.52
N THR A 274 -13.40 -7.41 -9.04
CA THR A 274 -14.58 -7.00 -9.79
C THR A 274 -15.81 -7.08 -8.88
N GLY A 275 -16.53 -5.99 -8.76
CA GLY A 275 -17.79 -5.91 -8.03
C GLY A 275 -18.92 -5.49 -8.97
N ALA A 276 -20.05 -5.03 -8.46
CA ALA A 276 -21.28 -4.68 -9.17
C ALA A 276 -21.09 -3.97 -10.53
N GLY A 277 -20.78 -4.72 -11.58
CA GLY A 277 -20.56 -4.22 -12.93
C GLY A 277 -19.24 -3.44 -13.14
N VAL A 278 -18.37 -3.41 -12.14
CA VAL A 278 -17.09 -2.70 -12.18
C VAL A 278 -15.93 -3.68 -12.37
N SER A 279 -15.20 -3.52 -13.47
CA SER A 279 -13.96 -4.25 -13.74
C SER A 279 -12.77 -3.33 -13.50
N LEU A 280 -11.96 -3.64 -12.51
CA LEU A 280 -10.78 -2.86 -12.16
C LEU A 280 -9.61 -3.16 -13.10
N ARG A 281 -8.73 -2.16 -13.27
CA ARG A 281 -7.52 -2.25 -14.07
C ARG A 281 -6.30 -2.14 -13.16
N ASN A 282 -5.47 -3.19 -13.14
CA ASN A 282 -4.26 -3.18 -12.33
C ASN A 282 -3.30 -2.06 -12.80
N PRO A 283 -2.92 -1.11 -11.96
CA PRO A 283 -2.06 0.00 -12.36
C PRO A 283 -0.65 -0.45 -12.72
N ILE A 284 -0.11 -1.51 -12.10
CA ILE A 284 1.24 -2.02 -12.39
C ILE A 284 1.30 -2.57 -13.83
N PHE A 285 0.22 -3.23 -14.29
CA PHE A 285 0.12 -3.65 -15.69
C PHE A 285 0.24 -2.43 -16.61
N TRP A 286 -0.51 -1.36 -16.36
CA TRP A 286 -0.47 -0.18 -17.21
C TRP A 286 0.90 0.48 -17.23
N ILE A 287 1.55 0.59 -16.04
CA ILE A 287 2.89 1.17 -15.89
C ILE A 287 3.94 0.33 -16.63
N SER A 288 3.84 -1.00 -16.57
CA SER A 288 4.84 -1.88 -17.20
C SER A 288 4.63 -2.07 -18.70
N ASP A 289 3.38 -2.09 -19.17
CA ASP A 289 3.05 -2.41 -20.55
C ASP A 289 2.77 -1.19 -21.43
N ASN A 290 2.00 -0.22 -20.91
CA ASN A 290 1.63 0.97 -21.69
C ASN A 290 2.66 2.09 -21.55
N TYR A 291 3.11 2.40 -20.31
CA TYR A 291 4.14 3.41 -20.09
C TYR A 291 5.55 2.87 -20.34
N ASN A 292 5.76 1.57 -20.24
CA ASN A 292 7.06 0.90 -20.26
C ASN A 292 8.03 1.40 -19.16
N ASP A 293 7.51 1.87 -18.05
CA ASP A 293 8.31 2.50 -17.00
C ASP A 293 8.82 1.52 -15.94
N ALA A 294 8.08 0.44 -15.65
CA ALA A 294 8.43 -0.52 -14.60
C ALA A 294 8.92 -1.86 -15.15
N ARG A 295 9.96 -2.40 -14.52
CA ARG A 295 10.51 -3.74 -14.73
C ARG A 295 10.83 -4.40 -13.39
N VAL A 296 11.01 -5.71 -13.40
CA VAL A 296 11.38 -6.48 -12.21
C VAL A 296 12.76 -6.05 -11.72
N GLY A 297 12.90 -5.86 -10.41
CA GLY A 297 14.17 -5.49 -9.77
C GLY A 297 15.11 -6.68 -9.58
N THR A 298 16.41 -6.41 -9.47
CA THR A 298 17.43 -7.47 -9.26
C THR A 298 17.26 -8.16 -7.92
N THR A 299 16.82 -7.48 -6.87
CA THR A 299 16.72 -8.09 -5.53
C THR A 299 15.73 -9.24 -5.52
N ILE A 300 14.50 -9.03 -5.97
CA ILE A 300 13.52 -10.14 -6.02
C ILE A 300 13.99 -11.26 -6.94
N LEU A 301 14.61 -10.94 -8.07
CA LEU A 301 15.17 -11.96 -8.98
C LEU A 301 16.28 -12.76 -8.33
N SER A 302 17.17 -12.14 -7.54
CA SER A 302 18.24 -12.85 -6.80
C SER A 302 17.67 -13.95 -5.90
N TYR A 303 16.57 -13.67 -5.21
CA TYR A 303 15.89 -14.65 -4.38
C TYR A 303 15.21 -15.74 -5.21
N LEU A 304 14.41 -15.34 -6.21
CA LEU A 304 13.64 -16.29 -7.03
C LEU A 304 14.54 -17.23 -7.85
N THR A 305 15.58 -16.70 -8.47
CA THR A 305 16.49 -17.49 -9.30
C THR A 305 17.42 -18.37 -8.45
N GLY A 306 17.96 -17.81 -7.34
CA GLY A 306 18.88 -18.52 -6.47
C GLY A 306 18.23 -19.70 -5.77
N TYR A 307 17.04 -19.52 -5.22
CA TYR A 307 16.27 -20.62 -4.62
C TYR A 307 15.71 -21.61 -5.65
N ASN A 308 15.78 -21.31 -6.95
CA ASN A 308 15.02 -22.03 -7.96
C ASN A 308 13.53 -22.06 -7.61
N ASP A 309 13.02 -20.91 -7.26
CA ASP A 309 11.70 -20.74 -6.68
C ASP A 309 10.61 -21.00 -7.73
N PRO A 310 9.63 -21.86 -7.46
CA PRO A 310 8.57 -22.17 -8.41
C PRO A 310 7.69 -20.95 -8.76
N ARG A 311 7.68 -19.90 -7.90
CA ARG A 311 6.94 -18.66 -8.15
C ARG A 311 7.59 -17.75 -9.19
N LEU A 312 8.83 -18.03 -9.63
CA LEU A 312 9.55 -17.18 -10.58
C LEU A 312 8.73 -16.90 -11.85
N SER A 313 8.16 -17.94 -12.47
CA SER A 313 7.38 -17.79 -13.71
C SER A 313 5.98 -17.18 -13.47
N ALA A 314 5.45 -17.30 -12.24
CA ALA A 314 4.21 -16.63 -11.86
C ALA A 314 4.40 -15.12 -11.66
N TYR A 315 5.58 -14.69 -11.23
CA TYR A 315 5.88 -13.29 -10.93
C TYR A 315 6.53 -12.53 -12.08
N CYS A 316 7.33 -13.22 -12.92
CA CYS A 316 8.20 -12.59 -13.89
C CYS A 316 8.06 -13.23 -15.28
N LEU A 317 7.98 -12.39 -16.29
CA LEU A 317 8.11 -12.83 -17.69
C LEU A 317 9.57 -12.86 -18.10
N PRO A 318 10.02 -13.89 -18.83
CA PRO A 318 11.39 -13.96 -19.33
C PRO A 318 11.64 -12.89 -20.40
N VAL A 319 12.87 -12.37 -20.47
CA VAL A 319 13.27 -11.30 -21.40
C VAL A 319 12.99 -11.65 -22.85
N ASN A 320 13.31 -12.88 -23.24
CA ASN A 320 13.15 -13.34 -24.63
C ASN A 320 11.70 -13.39 -25.13
N SER A 321 10.71 -13.37 -24.24
CA SER A 321 9.28 -13.27 -24.62
C SER A 321 8.87 -11.87 -25.04
N LEU A 322 9.70 -10.86 -24.78
CA LEU A 322 9.42 -9.45 -25.05
C LEU A 322 10.17 -8.92 -26.27
N CYS A 323 11.21 -9.65 -26.74
CA CYS A 323 12.09 -9.20 -27.78
C CYS A 323 11.65 -9.74 -29.14
N THR A 324 10.98 -8.92 -29.94
CA THR A 324 10.58 -9.25 -31.30
C THR A 324 11.61 -8.81 -32.37
N VAL A 325 12.65 -8.08 -31.98
CA VAL A 325 13.60 -7.49 -32.91
C VAL A 325 15.02 -7.84 -32.49
N GLY A 326 15.61 -8.85 -33.14
CA GLY A 326 17.05 -8.98 -33.41
C GLY A 326 18.06 -8.90 -32.24
N VAL A 327 17.63 -8.92 -31.00
CA VAL A 327 18.53 -8.87 -29.84
C VAL A 327 18.96 -10.29 -29.49
N THR A 328 19.88 -10.82 -30.28
CA THR A 328 20.61 -12.07 -30.00
C THR A 328 21.61 -11.90 -28.86
N ALA A 329 21.63 -10.76 -28.19
CA ALA A 329 22.75 -10.32 -27.37
C ALA A 329 22.56 -10.56 -25.86
N PHE A 330 21.54 -11.34 -25.40
CA PHE A 330 21.36 -11.60 -23.99
C PHE A 330 22.03 -12.87 -23.48
N ASP A 331 23.16 -13.29 -24.04
CA ASP A 331 23.99 -14.39 -23.55
C ASP A 331 23.19 -15.62 -23.04
N GLY A 332 22.00 -15.84 -23.58
CA GLY A 332 21.10 -16.92 -23.18
C GLY A 332 20.42 -16.76 -21.80
N LYS A 333 20.59 -15.63 -21.11
CA LYS A 333 19.95 -15.41 -19.81
C LYS A 333 18.46 -15.16 -19.97
N LYS A 334 17.66 -15.97 -19.28
CA LYS A 334 16.21 -15.96 -19.38
C LYS A 334 15.55 -14.81 -18.62
N TYR A 335 16.10 -14.39 -17.47
CA TYR A 335 15.58 -13.35 -16.62
C TYR A 335 16.65 -12.31 -16.29
N GLN A 336 16.27 -11.04 -16.35
CA GLN A 336 17.14 -9.91 -16.00
C GLN A 336 16.34 -8.89 -15.19
N GLY A 337 16.98 -8.27 -14.19
CA GLY A 337 16.35 -7.30 -13.32
C GLY A 337 17.01 -5.92 -13.38
N VAL A 338 16.23 -4.89 -13.10
CA VAL A 338 16.76 -3.52 -12.96
C VAL A 338 17.53 -3.43 -11.64
N PRO A 339 18.81 -3.03 -11.66
CA PRO A 339 19.62 -2.88 -10.46
C PRO A 339 19.09 -1.78 -9.53
N MET A 340 19.32 -1.94 -8.22
CA MET A 340 18.98 -0.93 -7.22
C MET A 340 19.69 0.39 -7.50
N GLY A 341 18.98 1.52 -7.34
CA GLY A 341 19.52 2.85 -7.57
C GLY A 341 19.83 3.16 -9.04
N HIS A 342 19.31 2.33 -9.96
CA HIS A 342 19.46 2.57 -11.39
C HIS A 342 18.83 3.91 -11.77
N SER A 343 19.62 4.78 -12.37
CA SER A 343 19.18 6.04 -12.96
C SER A 343 19.57 6.07 -14.42
N TYR A 344 18.59 6.28 -15.27
CA TYR A 344 18.74 6.31 -16.72
C TYR A 344 19.81 7.31 -17.21
N SER A 345 19.92 8.45 -16.54
CA SER A 345 20.88 9.51 -16.91
C SER A 345 22.35 9.08 -16.91
N ARG A 346 22.66 7.90 -16.32
CA ARG A 346 24.02 7.36 -16.30
C ARG A 346 24.49 6.77 -17.62
N PHE A 347 23.55 6.31 -18.44
CA PHE A 347 23.87 5.49 -19.63
C PHE A 347 23.66 6.19 -20.98
N GLY A 348 23.27 7.46 -20.98
CA GLY A 348 23.09 8.29 -22.17
C GLY A 348 21.64 8.35 -22.68
N GLU A 349 21.28 9.49 -23.25
CA GLU A 349 19.91 9.82 -23.64
C GLU A 349 19.37 9.03 -24.85
N ASN A 350 20.26 8.40 -25.64
CA ASN A 350 19.88 7.76 -26.89
C ASN A 350 19.37 6.32 -26.75
N ASP A 351 19.52 5.70 -25.57
CA ASP A 351 19.25 4.28 -25.37
C ASP A 351 17.86 3.98 -24.76
N SER A 352 17.01 5.00 -24.55
CA SER A 352 15.75 4.90 -23.83
C SER A 352 14.77 3.86 -24.38
N LYS A 353 14.70 3.70 -25.67
CA LYS A 353 13.73 2.78 -26.30
C LYS A 353 14.20 1.32 -26.31
N GLU A 354 15.50 1.09 -26.31
CA GLU A 354 16.07 -0.26 -26.32
C GLU A 354 16.18 -0.87 -24.93
N SER A 355 16.30 -0.05 -23.88
CA SER A 355 16.42 -0.52 -22.50
C SER A 355 15.20 -1.31 -22.00
N TYR A 356 14.01 -1.04 -22.52
CA TYR A 356 12.78 -1.76 -22.17
C TYR A 356 12.86 -3.26 -22.42
N TYR A 357 13.56 -3.66 -23.47
CA TYR A 357 13.63 -5.06 -23.88
C TYR A 357 14.67 -5.86 -23.11
N PHE A 358 15.49 -5.18 -22.29
CA PHE A 358 16.59 -5.81 -21.58
C PHE A 358 16.21 -6.37 -20.20
N TYR A 359 15.06 -5.98 -19.67
CA TYR A 359 14.63 -6.38 -18.33
C TYR A 359 13.32 -7.15 -18.34
N SER A 360 13.20 -8.10 -17.42
CA SER A 360 11.99 -8.89 -17.22
C SER A 360 10.82 -8.01 -16.80
N LYS A 361 9.65 -8.26 -17.38
CA LYS A 361 8.40 -7.65 -16.92
C LYS A 361 7.82 -8.38 -15.72
N PRO A 362 7.09 -7.71 -14.82
CA PRO A 362 6.19 -8.40 -13.91
C PRO A 362 5.10 -9.13 -14.71
N ASN A 363 4.81 -10.37 -14.31
CA ASN A 363 3.75 -11.18 -14.95
C ASN A 363 2.39 -10.78 -14.37
N ILE A 364 1.95 -9.58 -14.68
CA ILE A 364 0.71 -8.96 -14.20
C ILE A 364 -0.10 -8.55 -15.42
N THR A 365 -1.38 -8.92 -15.42
CA THR A 365 -2.34 -8.53 -16.47
C THR A 365 -3.25 -7.41 -15.95
N ALA A 366 -4.01 -6.81 -16.85
CA ALA A 366 -4.98 -5.78 -16.48
C ALA A 366 -5.96 -6.25 -15.38
N ASN A 367 -6.34 -7.52 -15.41
CA ASN A 367 -7.31 -8.09 -14.50
C ASN A 367 -6.69 -8.79 -13.27
N THR A 368 -5.36 -8.74 -13.12
CA THR A 368 -4.70 -9.30 -11.93
C THR A 368 -5.14 -8.48 -10.70
N PRO A 369 -5.68 -9.11 -9.62
CA PRO A 369 -6.08 -8.39 -8.43
C PRO A 369 -4.91 -7.64 -7.78
N LEU A 370 -5.17 -6.45 -7.26
CA LEU A 370 -4.20 -5.66 -6.51
C LEU A 370 -4.37 -5.96 -5.01
N TYR A 371 -3.53 -6.85 -4.50
CA TYR A 371 -3.64 -7.34 -3.13
C TYR A 371 -3.20 -6.31 -2.08
N TRP A 372 -4.05 -6.08 -1.09
CA TRP A 372 -3.72 -5.32 0.12
C TRP A 372 -3.03 -6.19 1.16
N MET A 373 -3.46 -7.46 1.26
CA MET A 373 -2.89 -8.48 2.13
C MET A 373 -3.18 -9.87 1.56
N ARG A 374 -2.17 -10.75 1.58
CA ARG A 374 -2.30 -12.17 1.22
C ARG A 374 -2.37 -13.02 2.47
N THR A 375 -3.02 -14.17 2.41
CA THR A 375 -3.09 -15.11 3.53
C THR A 375 -1.73 -15.69 3.89
N SER A 376 -0.86 -15.88 2.90
CA SER A 376 0.52 -16.29 3.14
C SER A 376 1.28 -15.29 4.04
N GLU A 377 1.06 -14.00 3.88
CA GLU A 377 1.63 -12.97 4.76
C GLU A 377 1.18 -13.17 6.22
N VAL A 378 -0.12 -13.43 6.42
CA VAL A 378 -0.67 -13.66 7.77
C VAL A 378 0.00 -14.87 8.45
N LEU A 379 0.26 -15.93 7.70
CA LEU A 379 0.97 -17.11 8.22
C LEU A 379 2.42 -16.79 8.61
N PHE A 380 3.12 -15.92 7.87
CA PHE A 380 4.46 -15.46 8.25
C PHE A 380 4.44 -14.52 9.46
N LEU A 381 3.45 -13.66 9.60
CA LEU A 381 3.26 -12.86 10.82
C LEU A 381 3.01 -13.74 12.04
N ARG A 382 2.22 -14.80 11.89
CA ARG A 382 2.00 -15.81 12.94
C ARG A 382 3.28 -16.59 13.27
N ALA A 383 4.08 -16.95 12.26
CA ALA A 383 5.36 -17.62 12.48
C ALA A 383 6.32 -16.73 13.29
N GLU A 384 6.38 -15.43 12.99
CA GLU A 384 7.14 -14.45 13.75
C GLU A 384 6.62 -14.33 15.19
N ALA A 385 5.30 -14.22 15.38
CA ALA A 385 4.68 -14.15 16.70
C ALA A 385 5.01 -15.40 17.54
N ALA A 386 4.90 -16.59 16.95
CA ALA A 386 5.26 -17.85 17.61
C ALA A 386 6.76 -17.90 17.97
N LEU A 387 7.63 -17.41 17.08
CA LEU A 387 9.08 -17.38 17.30
C LEU A 387 9.48 -16.52 18.51
N TYR A 388 8.81 -15.40 18.72
CA TYR A 388 9.17 -14.43 19.78
C TYR A 388 8.30 -14.49 21.02
N TYR A 389 7.02 -14.85 20.89
CA TYR A 389 6.09 -14.87 22.03
C TYR A 389 5.82 -16.27 22.56
N GLY A 390 6.29 -17.31 21.87
CA GLY A 390 6.27 -18.68 22.33
C GLY A 390 5.05 -19.49 21.86
N ALA A 391 4.98 -20.73 22.36
CA ALA A 391 4.07 -21.77 21.87
C ALA A 391 2.57 -21.42 21.99
N GLU A 392 2.19 -20.45 22.81
CA GLU A 392 0.80 -19.96 22.87
C GLU A 392 0.34 -19.32 21.55
N PHE A 393 1.28 -18.91 20.67
CA PHE A 393 1.02 -18.37 19.34
C PHE A 393 1.13 -19.42 18.22
N GLY A 394 1.53 -20.66 18.55
CA GLY A 394 1.65 -21.78 17.62
C GLY A 394 3.07 -22.30 17.50
N ASP A 395 3.29 -23.17 16.51
CA ASP A 395 4.60 -23.66 16.12
C ASP A 395 5.19 -22.84 14.98
N ALA A 396 6.31 -22.17 15.23
CA ALA A 396 6.91 -21.22 14.28
C ALA A 396 7.36 -21.90 12.97
N GLU A 397 7.89 -23.14 13.03
CA GLU A 397 8.33 -23.89 11.84
C GLU A 397 7.14 -24.36 11.00
N ALA A 398 6.12 -24.90 11.66
CA ALA A 398 4.89 -25.33 10.99
C ALA A 398 4.19 -24.15 10.29
N LEU A 399 4.11 -22.98 10.96
CA LEU A 399 3.52 -21.77 10.39
C LEU A 399 4.35 -21.21 9.23
N TYR A 400 5.68 -21.22 9.34
CA TYR A 400 6.60 -20.85 8.26
C TYR A 400 6.39 -21.74 7.03
N LYS A 401 6.37 -23.06 7.21
CA LYS A 401 6.09 -24.04 6.15
C LYS A 401 4.71 -23.82 5.52
N ALA A 402 3.69 -23.61 6.36
CA ALA A 402 2.34 -23.30 5.89
C ALA A 402 2.28 -21.99 5.08
N GLY A 403 3.06 -20.96 5.47
CA GLY A 403 3.17 -19.71 4.72
C GLY A 403 3.74 -19.90 3.32
N ILE A 404 4.78 -20.73 3.17
CA ILE A 404 5.34 -21.08 1.85
C ILE A 404 4.29 -21.86 1.03
N ALA A 405 3.64 -22.87 1.62
CA ALA A 405 2.60 -23.67 0.95
C ALA A 405 1.44 -22.78 0.47
N MET A 406 0.98 -21.87 1.33
CA MET A 406 -0.08 -20.90 0.99
C MET A 406 0.35 -20.00 -0.16
N SER A 407 1.58 -19.48 -0.11
CA SER A 407 2.09 -18.63 -1.20
C SER A 407 2.18 -19.38 -2.53
N PHE A 408 2.51 -20.67 -2.53
CA PHE A 408 2.47 -21.50 -3.74
C PHE A 408 1.03 -21.63 -4.25
N ALA A 409 0.08 -21.93 -3.37
CA ALA A 409 -1.33 -22.05 -3.72
C ALA A 409 -1.92 -20.75 -4.27
N GLU A 410 -1.65 -19.61 -3.62
CA GLU A 410 -2.11 -18.28 -4.04
C GLU A 410 -1.61 -17.88 -5.44
N ASN A 411 -0.49 -18.45 -5.88
CA ASN A 411 0.10 -18.18 -7.19
C ASN A 411 -0.09 -19.33 -8.19
N GLY A 412 -0.87 -20.36 -7.82
CA GLY A 412 -1.18 -21.49 -8.70
C GLY A 412 0.05 -22.30 -9.13
N VAL A 413 1.14 -22.25 -8.34
CA VAL A 413 2.37 -22.97 -8.67
C VAL A 413 2.44 -24.31 -7.97
N GLN A 414 3.00 -25.31 -8.68
CA GLN A 414 3.21 -26.64 -8.15
C GLN A 414 4.62 -26.75 -7.59
N GLY A 415 4.78 -27.44 -6.47
CA GLY A 415 6.09 -27.67 -5.85
C GLY A 415 5.97 -28.35 -4.50
N SER A 416 6.97 -29.16 -4.16
CA SER A 416 7.11 -29.70 -2.82
C SER A 416 7.76 -28.67 -1.90
N VAL A 417 7.02 -28.21 -0.90
CA VAL A 417 7.54 -27.28 0.10
C VAL A 417 8.73 -27.87 0.85
N ASP A 418 8.66 -29.16 1.19
CA ASP A 418 9.76 -29.85 1.87
C ASP A 418 11.02 -29.91 1.01
N SER A 419 10.89 -30.22 -0.28
CA SER A 419 12.02 -30.20 -1.22
C SER A 419 12.59 -28.80 -1.38
N TYR A 420 11.73 -27.79 -1.45
CA TYR A 420 12.12 -26.38 -1.53
C TYR A 420 12.92 -25.94 -0.28
N MET A 421 12.37 -26.19 0.91
CA MET A 421 13.01 -25.81 2.18
C MET A 421 14.35 -26.55 2.39
N ASN A 422 14.46 -27.80 1.98
CA ASN A 422 15.66 -28.62 2.18
C ASN A 422 16.63 -28.60 0.99
N SER A 423 16.43 -27.75 0.00
CA SER A 423 17.25 -27.69 -1.21
C SER A 423 18.69 -27.26 -0.97
N GLY A 424 18.99 -26.61 0.15
CA GLY A 424 20.30 -26.02 0.45
C GLY A 424 20.66 -24.81 -0.44
N LYS A 425 19.75 -24.39 -1.31
CA LYS A 425 19.97 -23.25 -2.22
C LYS A 425 19.92 -21.92 -1.47
N THR A 426 20.65 -20.94 -2.01
CA THR A 426 20.74 -19.56 -1.50
C THR A 426 20.43 -18.57 -2.63
N PRO A 427 20.11 -17.31 -2.34
CA PRO A 427 19.97 -16.27 -3.35
C PRO A 427 21.20 -16.23 -4.28
N SER A 428 21.00 -15.90 -5.54
CA SER A 428 22.07 -15.84 -6.53
C SER A 428 22.41 -14.41 -6.93
N ALA A 429 23.61 -14.18 -7.42
CA ALA A 429 23.93 -12.97 -8.15
C ALA A 429 23.05 -12.87 -9.41
N VAL A 430 22.65 -11.66 -9.75
CA VAL A 430 22.00 -11.36 -11.02
C VAL A 430 23.03 -10.66 -11.90
N GLU A 431 23.49 -11.36 -12.92
CA GLU A 431 24.38 -10.78 -13.89
C GLU A 431 23.55 -10.19 -15.03
N ASN A 432 23.53 -8.89 -15.10
CA ASN A 432 22.99 -8.18 -16.26
C ASN A 432 24.09 -8.08 -17.31
N SER A 433 24.02 -8.94 -18.30
CA SER A 433 25.03 -9.03 -19.36
C SER A 433 24.64 -8.23 -20.60
N SER A 434 24.02 -7.06 -20.44
CA SER A 434 23.76 -6.23 -21.60
C SER A 434 25.02 -5.48 -22.03
N ARG A 435 25.24 -5.34 -23.32
CA ARG A 435 26.29 -4.51 -23.92
C ARG A 435 26.29 -3.07 -23.36
N TYR A 436 25.14 -2.61 -22.89
CA TYR A 436 24.91 -1.24 -22.45
C TYR A 436 24.72 -1.10 -20.94
N TYR A 437 24.32 -2.18 -20.22
CA TYR A 437 23.86 -2.11 -18.83
C TYR A 437 24.45 -3.23 -17.96
N GLY A 438 25.58 -3.76 -18.34
CA GLY A 438 26.27 -4.87 -17.69
C GLY A 438 26.71 -4.55 -16.28
N TYR A 439 25.75 -4.33 -15.35
CA TYR A 439 26.06 -4.16 -13.94
C TYR A 439 25.64 -5.41 -13.18
N PRO A 440 26.57 -6.22 -12.69
CA PRO A 440 26.23 -7.36 -11.87
C PRO A 440 25.73 -6.90 -10.49
N SER A 441 24.60 -7.45 -10.07
CA SER A 441 24.12 -7.34 -8.71
C SER A 441 24.55 -8.60 -7.94
N PRO A 442 25.38 -8.50 -6.89
CA PRO A 442 25.83 -9.66 -6.12
C PRO A 442 24.66 -10.34 -5.42
N ALA A 443 24.83 -11.59 -4.99
CA ALA A 443 23.85 -12.24 -4.14
C ALA A 443 23.66 -11.42 -2.86
N PRO A 444 22.42 -11.14 -2.44
CA PRO A 444 22.17 -10.28 -1.28
C PRO A 444 22.52 -10.97 0.06
N CYS A 445 22.48 -12.31 0.12
CA CYS A 445 22.86 -13.11 1.28
C CYS A 445 23.12 -14.58 0.90
N GLU A 446 23.54 -15.38 1.87
CA GLU A 446 23.78 -16.83 1.73
C GLU A 446 22.74 -17.66 2.53
N THR A 447 21.59 -17.07 2.86
CA THR A 447 20.58 -17.70 3.70
C THR A 447 19.78 -18.74 2.91
N THR A 448 19.67 -19.96 3.45
CA THR A 448 18.84 -21.04 2.88
C THR A 448 17.39 -20.93 3.36
N ALA A 449 16.46 -21.59 2.65
CA ALA A 449 15.05 -21.64 3.06
C ALA A 449 14.79 -22.60 4.25
N LYS A 450 15.77 -23.41 4.69
CA LYS A 450 15.60 -24.35 5.81
C LYS A 450 15.40 -23.60 7.13
N PHE A 451 14.32 -23.91 7.87
CA PHE A 451 14.01 -23.28 9.14
C PHE A 451 14.94 -23.78 10.27
N SER A 452 16.12 -23.22 10.35
CA SER A 452 17.17 -23.64 11.30
C SER A 452 18.05 -22.44 11.70
N GLY A 453 18.81 -22.60 12.77
CA GLY A 453 19.73 -21.60 13.29
C GLY A 453 19.18 -20.84 14.51
N SER A 454 19.81 -19.72 14.85
CA SER A 454 19.40 -18.83 15.93
C SER A 454 18.03 -18.20 15.67
N THR A 455 17.45 -17.56 16.69
CA THR A 455 16.19 -16.81 16.55
C THR A 455 16.29 -15.74 15.45
N GLU A 456 17.39 -15.00 15.40
CA GLU A 456 17.63 -13.99 14.36
C GLU A 456 17.73 -14.61 12.95
N GLN A 457 18.42 -15.73 12.80
CA GLN A 457 18.49 -16.44 11.52
C GLN A 457 17.13 -17.01 11.09
N LYS A 458 16.29 -17.43 12.04
CA LYS A 458 14.91 -17.85 11.75
C LYS A 458 14.04 -16.68 11.34
N LEU A 459 14.20 -15.51 12.01
CA LEU A 459 13.54 -14.28 11.61
C LEU A 459 13.90 -13.90 10.16
N GLU A 460 15.19 -13.90 9.83
CA GLU A 460 15.64 -13.64 8.46
C GLU A 460 14.94 -14.52 7.43
N LYS A 461 14.81 -15.82 7.71
CA LYS A 461 14.12 -16.78 6.84
C LYS A 461 12.63 -16.47 6.68
N ILE A 462 11.97 -16.15 7.81
CA ILE A 462 10.56 -15.72 7.78
C ILE A 462 10.42 -14.48 6.89
N MET A 463 11.26 -13.46 7.09
CA MET A 463 11.18 -12.22 6.34
C MET A 463 11.49 -12.40 4.85
N ILE A 464 12.45 -13.25 4.49
CA ILE A 464 12.74 -13.58 3.08
C ILE A 464 11.50 -14.23 2.43
N GLN A 465 10.90 -15.23 3.07
CA GLN A 465 9.76 -15.91 2.47
C GLN A 465 8.50 -15.03 2.46
N LYS A 466 8.30 -14.19 3.49
CA LYS A 466 7.27 -13.15 3.51
C LYS A 466 7.47 -12.16 2.36
N TYR A 467 8.70 -11.68 2.16
CA TYR A 467 9.05 -10.78 1.05
C TYR A 467 8.70 -11.41 -0.31
N ILE A 468 9.11 -12.67 -0.56
CA ILE A 468 8.76 -13.34 -1.82
C ILE A 468 7.23 -13.47 -1.97
N ALA A 469 6.53 -13.82 -0.89
CA ALA A 469 5.08 -14.04 -0.92
C ALA A 469 4.26 -12.77 -1.16
N MET A 470 4.74 -11.62 -0.67
CA MET A 470 4.03 -10.33 -0.79
C MET A 470 4.19 -9.67 -2.17
N PHE A 471 5.06 -10.19 -3.07
CA PHE A 471 5.20 -9.57 -4.40
C PHE A 471 3.82 -9.43 -5.09
N PRO A 472 3.47 -8.25 -5.62
CA PRO A 472 4.26 -7.05 -5.82
C PRO A 472 3.99 -5.89 -4.81
N ASN A 473 3.49 -6.14 -3.60
CA ASN A 473 3.23 -5.09 -2.60
C ASN A 473 4.54 -4.53 -2.02
N GLY A 474 5.19 -3.64 -2.77
CA GLY A 474 6.47 -3.07 -2.39
C GLY A 474 6.39 -2.11 -1.21
N GLN A 475 5.24 -1.48 -0.98
CA GLN A 475 5.05 -0.60 0.19
C GLN A 475 5.22 -1.39 1.51
N GLU A 476 4.58 -2.55 1.63
CA GLU A 476 4.72 -3.39 2.82
C GLU A 476 6.13 -4.02 2.89
N ALA A 477 6.69 -4.44 1.75
CA ALA A 477 8.04 -4.99 1.70
C ALA A 477 9.12 -3.98 2.13
N TRP A 478 9.01 -2.72 1.71
CA TRP A 478 9.89 -1.64 2.16
C TRP A 478 9.70 -1.33 3.65
N THR A 479 8.48 -1.41 4.16
CA THR A 479 8.20 -1.22 5.58
C THR A 479 8.83 -2.33 6.43
N GLU A 480 8.69 -3.60 6.03
CA GLU A 480 9.30 -4.74 6.72
C GLU A 480 10.84 -4.72 6.66
N PHE A 481 11.42 -4.30 5.54
CA PHE A 481 12.86 -4.07 5.45
C PHE A 481 13.33 -3.02 6.46
N ARG A 482 12.64 -1.90 6.58
CA ARG A 482 12.98 -0.86 7.56
C ARG A 482 12.81 -1.34 9.00
N ARG A 483 11.80 -2.19 9.26
CA ARG A 483 11.52 -2.74 10.59
C ARG A 483 12.55 -3.77 11.04
N THR A 484 12.96 -4.66 10.16
CA THR A 484 13.76 -5.86 10.54
C THR A 484 15.19 -5.85 10.00
N GLY A 485 15.45 -5.05 8.95
CA GLY A 485 16.68 -5.13 8.17
C GLY A 485 16.70 -6.31 7.20
N TYR A 486 15.55 -6.97 6.99
CA TYR A 486 15.39 -8.13 6.10
C TYR A 486 14.22 -7.91 5.11
N PRO A 487 14.30 -8.54 3.90
CA PRO A 487 15.44 -9.28 3.41
C PRO A 487 16.63 -8.36 3.14
N LYS A 488 17.83 -8.89 3.01
CA LYS A 488 18.96 -8.11 2.50
C LYS A 488 18.68 -7.75 1.05
N LEU A 489 18.86 -6.48 0.72
CA LEU A 489 18.68 -5.98 -0.65
C LEU A 489 20.02 -6.02 -1.40
N ASN A 490 19.97 -6.03 -2.72
CA ASN A 490 21.18 -5.81 -3.50
C ASN A 490 21.75 -4.42 -3.18
N PRO A 491 23.08 -4.25 -3.19
CA PRO A 491 23.68 -2.94 -3.04
C PRO A 491 23.29 -2.03 -4.20
N ILE A 492 23.27 -0.75 -3.91
CA ILE A 492 23.01 0.31 -4.90
C ILE A 492 24.17 0.35 -5.89
N ILE A 493 23.87 0.63 -7.16
CA ILE A 493 24.90 0.75 -8.21
C ILE A 493 25.93 1.83 -7.83
N PRO A 494 27.25 1.52 -7.75
CA PRO A 494 28.28 2.50 -7.49
C PRO A 494 28.34 3.59 -8.58
N GLY A 495 28.62 4.82 -8.15
CA GLY A 495 28.84 5.97 -9.04
C GLY A 495 27.57 6.50 -9.73
N GLY A 496 26.37 6.13 -9.26
CA GLY A 496 25.14 6.83 -9.59
C GLY A 496 25.04 8.17 -8.82
N ASN A 497 24.27 9.13 -9.34
CA ASN A 497 23.95 10.37 -8.65
C ASN A 497 22.87 10.12 -7.59
N TRP A 498 23.17 9.31 -6.59
CA TRP A 498 22.23 9.07 -5.51
C TRP A 498 22.62 9.86 -4.25
N ASN A 499 21.65 10.07 -3.37
CA ASN A 499 21.82 10.88 -2.18
C ASN A 499 22.71 10.20 -1.12
N THR A 500 24.03 10.29 -1.28
CA THR A 500 24.99 9.71 -0.33
C THR A 500 25.15 10.51 0.95
N SER A 501 24.62 11.74 0.98
CA SER A 501 24.80 12.64 2.14
C SER A 501 23.98 12.20 3.35
N ASN A 502 22.81 11.60 3.10
CA ASN A 502 21.84 11.23 4.13
C ASN A 502 21.52 9.73 4.14
N ILE A 503 21.87 9.00 3.07
CA ILE A 503 21.46 7.61 2.86
C ILE A 503 22.70 6.72 2.74
N SER A 504 22.67 5.55 3.37
CA SER A 504 23.64 4.47 3.16
C SER A 504 23.01 3.31 2.41
N ASP A 505 23.84 2.52 1.69
CA ASP A 505 23.38 1.33 0.95
C ASP A 505 22.60 0.35 1.81
N GLU A 506 23.08 0.11 3.04
CA GLU A 506 22.51 -0.88 3.95
C GLU A 506 21.15 -0.48 4.51
N ARG A 507 20.90 0.83 4.60
CA ARG A 507 19.71 1.37 5.27
C ARG A 507 18.63 1.83 4.31
N GLY A 508 18.99 2.29 3.12
CA GLY A 508 18.08 2.90 2.15
C GLY A 508 17.31 4.10 2.72
N ILE A 509 16.25 4.48 2.04
CA ILE A 509 15.29 5.49 2.53
C ILE A 509 14.57 4.97 3.77
N ARG A 510 14.61 5.75 4.86
CA ARG A 510 13.98 5.40 6.15
C ARG A 510 12.59 5.96 6.30
N ARG A 511 12.31 7.11 5.67
CA ARG A 511 10.98 7.76 5.62
C ARG A 511 10.90 8.77 4.49
N MET A 512 9.71 9.20 4.16
CA MET A 512 9.48 10.39 3.35
C MET A 512 9.51 11.63 4.26
N ILE A 513 10.11 12.72 3.79
CA ILE A 513 10.04 14.01 4.48
C ILE A 513 8.66 14.63 4.31
N TYR A 514 8.29 15.55 5.19
CA TYR A 514 7.02 16.25 5.04
C TYR A 514 7.02 17.18 3.81
N PRO A 515 5.89 17.26 3.07
CA PRO A 515 5.77 18.14 1.92
C PRO A 515 6.10 19.60 2.24
N VAL A 516 6.66 20.31 1.27
CA VAL A 516 6.96 21.75 1.41
C VAL A 516 5.71 22.57 1.72
N SER A 517 4.55 22.18 1.18
CA SER A 517 3.26 22.83 1.48
C SER A 517 2.89 22.82 2.97
N PHE A 518 3.39 21.87 3.75
CA PHE A 518 3.17 21.80 5.21
C PHE A 518 4.02 22.80 6.00
N LYS A 519 4.90 23.51 5.33
CA LYS A 519 5.86 24.48 5.89
C LYS A 519 5.65 25.90 5.35
N SER A 520 4.57 26.14 4.56
CA SER A 520 4.45 27.32 3.71
C SER A 520 3.72 28.51 4.35
N THR A 521 2.99 28.31 5.44
CA THR A 521 2.29 29.38 6.17
C THR A 521 2.64 29.32 7.65
N GLU A 522 2.42 30.42 8.40
CA GLU A 522 2.65 30.45 9.85
C GLU A 522 1.87 29.36 10.57
N ALA A 523 0.59 29.20 10.27
CA ALA A 523 -0.27 28.18 10.89
C ALA A 523 0.17 26.74 10.58
N THR A 524 0.57 26.44 9.34
CA THR A 524 1.08 25.11 8.97
C THR A 524 2.49 24.89 9.49
N TRP A 525 3.29 25.95 9.65
CA TRP A 525 4.63 25.86 10.23
C TRP A 525 4.61 25.38 11.68
N ASP A 526 3.71 25.88 12.51
CA ASP A 526 3.60 25.45 13.90
C ASP A 526 3.19 23.97 14.00
N LEU A 527 2.23 23.55 13.19
CA LEU A 527 1.84 22.13 13.07
C LEU A 527 2.99 21.23 12.62
N TYR A 528 3.77 21.70 11.64
CA TYR A 528 4.95 20.99 11.17
C TYR A 528 6.02 20.86 12.27
N GLN A 529 6.31 21.94 13.02
CA GLN A 529 7.27 21.90 14.13
C GLN A 529 6.82 20.91 15.22
N ASP A 530 5.54 20.90 15.57
CA ASP A 530 4.96 19.91 16.49
C ASP A 530 5.11 18.48 15.97
N ALA A 531 4.83 18.25 14.68
CA ALA A 531 5.04 16.95 14.04
C ALA A 531 6.50 16.48 14.09
N VAL A 532 7.45 17.37 13.82
CA VAL A 532 8.90 17.08 13.89
C VAL A 532 9.33 16.79 15.33
N GLN A 533 8.80 17.51 16.30
CA GLN A 533 9.06 17.23 17.72
C GLN A 533 8.56 15.82 18.09
N LYS A 534 7.35 15.45 17.67
CA LYS A 534 6.76 14.12 17.90
C LYS A 534 7.47 13.00 17.13
N LEU A 535 8.09 13.30 15.99
CA LEU A 535 8.95 12.37 15.25
C LEU A 535 10.19 11.97 16.06
N GLY A 536 10.67 12.84 16.96
CA GLY A 536 11.85 12.57 17.79
C GLY A 536 13.17 12.60 17.03
N GLY A 537 13.22 13.22 15.86
CA GLY A 537 14.40 13.37 15.03
C GLY A 537 14.20 14.43 13.93
N PRO A 538 15.23 14.77 13.16
CA PRO A 538 15.12 15.75 12.09
C PRO A 538 14.20 15.24 10.96
N ASP A 539 13.51 16.15 10.28
CA ASP A 539 12.74 15.83 9.08
C ASP A 539 13.67 15.53 7.89
N LYS A 540 14.24 14.32 7.92
CA LYS A 540 15.16 13.81 6.90
C LYS A 540 14.76 12.39 6.48
N GLU A 541 15.12 12.03 5.25
CA GLU A 541 14.90 10.71 4.68
C GLU A 541 15.69 9.60 5.39
N SER A 542 16.69 9.94 6.17
CA SER A 542 17.50 9.01 7.00
C SER A 542 16.98 8.83 8.43
N THR A 543 15.95 9.57 8.84
CA THR A 543 15.40 9.49 10.20
C THR A 543 14.55 8.23 10.37
N ASP A 544 14.87 7.43 11.39
CA ASP A 544 14.12 6.21 11.71
C ASP A 544 12.80 6.53 12.42
N LEU A 545 11.73 5.91 11.97
CA LEU A 545 10.45 5.88 12.67
C LEU A 545 10.56 5.03 13.94
N ILE A 546 9.65 5.22 14.90
CA ILE A 546 9.76 4.61 16.25
C ILE A 546 9.85 3.09 16.25
N TRP A 547 9.27 2.43 15.27
CA TRP A 547 9.25 0.97 15.09
C TRP A 547 10.39 0.43 14.20
N ALA A 548 11.14 1.31 13.55
CA ALA A 548 12.18 0.90 12.62
C ALA A 548 13.44 0.41 13.35
N LYS A 549 14.10 -0.59 12.75
CA LYS A 549 15.39 -1.10 13.23
C LYS A 549 16.43 0.01 13.25
N GLN A 550 17.11 0.14 14.36
CA GLN A 550 18.28 1.00 14.48
C GLN A 550 19.55 0.27 14.03
N TYR A 551 20.48 1.03 13.50
CA TYR A 551 21.81 0.56 13.08
C TYR A 551 22.90 1.30 13.84
#